data_70ece26de2d9fae7f6026660f75985d3
#
_entry.id   70ece26de2d9fae7f6026660f75985d3
#
_cell.length_a   1.000
_cell.length_b   1.000
_cell.length_c   1.000
_cell.angle_alpha   90.00
_cell.angle_beta   90.00
_cell.angle_gamma   90.00
#
_symmetry.space_group_name_H-M   'P 1'
#
loop_
_entity.id
_entity.type
_entity.pdbx_description
1 polymer ?
#
loop_
_entity_poly.entity_id
_entity_poly.type
_entity_poly.pdbx_seq_one_letter_code
_entity_poly.pdbx_strand_id
1 'polypeptide(L)'
;MPRGRFTARPIPTEGLRVRLAGNEYESVQLLVSPLGRDLKNIRVKVDGVEEFSVTNITISPVGYVNITNPVPYRVGRTVPCDKSSGFRRVTRKADLGWHPDPILDGVLDGVDVSGTDVQSFWVRVHCPEGQTAGEYKGALVVTADGIAPVRVPFTVRVNGFSIGRASPLPTAITFHPPQIKSRGPQAPVFMWERHRMAWVDFLADYFITMDNLYNDKGHEIPFDALERLNAQGRLGLFSIGYWTFPKSTNETDVAEWRAKTIPRLRKAYDEVKAHGLLDHAYCYGCDEVGTNRFPLVRLAVKELKEALPGIPISTTSYDDDFGVGADASLDVVDWFTPSTAKYDAVKAAKSRKAGHKVWWYICCGPHAPYANMFVECPPIEGRVLMGAQTVRERPDGFLYYHITLWGGLKCIETGPFTEWKAQSWATYNGDGSWTCVGPDGIPLPTIRLENYRDGLEDLWYAKILEQKLKEVENGKCKVKSDGCAWISRAKAALAVPREVMETMTNYTDDPVALYRWRDELADLIEEIK
;
A
#
# COMPACT_ATOMS: atom_id res chain seq x y z
N MET A 1 23.42 -8.82 -17.53
CA MET A 1 22.64 -7.73 -16.93
C MET A 1 22.71 -7.85 -15.42
N PRO A 2 22.87 -6.78 -14.66
CA PRO A 2 22.78 -6.85 -13.21
C PRO A 2 21.40 -7.40 -12.82
N ARG A 3 21.37 -8.40 -11.96
CA ARG A 3 20.12 -8.96 -11.41
C ARG A 3 19.41 -7.85 -10.62
N GLY A 4 18.09 -7.79 -10.70
CA GLY A 4 17.28 -6.84 -9.93
C GLY A 4 16.87 -5.54 -10.64
N ARG A 5 17.36 -5.25 -11.83
CA ARG A 5 16.94 -4.06 -12.59
C ARG A 5 15.56 -4.14 -13.23
N PHE A 6 14.94 -5.31 -13.22
CA PHE A 6 13.61 -5.52 -13.77
C PHE A 6 12.63 -5.82 -12.67
N THR A 7 11.52 -5.13 -12.67
CA THR A 7 10.40 -5.38 -11.75
C THR A 7 9.57 -6.59 -12.18
N ALA A 8 9.58 -6.91 -13.48
CA ALA A 8 8.95 -8.07 -14.05
C ALA A 8 9.82 -8.64 -15.19
N ARG A 9 9.53 -9.88 -15.59
CA ARG A 9 10.13 -10.47 -16.78
C ARG A 9 9.68 -9.69 -18.02
N PRO A 10 10.60 -9.16 -18.86
CA PRO A 10 10.21 -8.49 -20.07
C PRO A 10 9.39 -9.40 -20.98
N ILE A 11 8.23 -8.93 -21.39
CA ILE A 11 7.37 -9.63 -22.36
C ILE A 11 7.48 -8.86 -23.66
N PRO A 12 8.02 -9.44 -24.74
CA PRO A 12 7.95 -8.84 -26.05
C PRO A 12 6.48 -8.65 -26.44
N THR A 13 6.11 -7.45 -26.86
CA THR A 13 4.74 -7.14 -27.23
C THR A 13 4.71 -6.23 -28.44
N GLU A 14 3.67 -6.35 -29.24
CA GLU A 14 3.39 -5.44 -30.37
C GLU A 14 2.84 -4.09 -29.90
N GLY A 15 2.41 -3.99 -28.64
CA GLY A 15 1.90 -2.78 -28.03
C GLY A 15 1.68 -2.94 -26.52
N LEU A 16 1.48 -1.82 -25.86
CA LEU A 16 1.17 -1.76 -24.43
C LEU A 16 -0.32 -1.48 -24.22
N ARG A 17 -0.90 -2.05 -23.19
CA ARG A 17 -2.30 -1.86 -22.84
C ARG A 17 -2.45 -1.70 -21.33
N VAL A 18 -3.29 -0.76 -20.93
CA VAL A 18 -3.82 -0.65 -19.57
C VAL A 18 -5.34 -0.75 -19.61
N ARG A 19 -5.93 -1.34 -18.57
CA ARG A 19 -7.38 -1.42 -18.38
C ARG A 19 -7.70 -0.91 -16.97
N LEU A 20 -8.61 0.05 -16.86
CA LEU A 20 -8.92 0.70 -15.59
C LEU A 20 -10.38 1.21 -15.55
N ALA A 21 -10.88 1.43 -14.35
CA ALA A 21 -12.18 2.04 -14.07
C ALA A 21 -12.05 3.57 -13.89
N GLY A 22 -13.16 4.27 -13.75
CA GLY A 22 -13.12 5.68 -13.33
C GLY A 22 -12.55 5.83 -11.91
N ASN A 23 -11.85 6.90 -11.63
CA ASN A 23 -11.07 7.20 -10.40
C ASN A 23 -9.87 6.28 -10.15
N GLU A 24 -9.48 5.44 -11.07
CA GLU A 24 -8.40 4.47 -10.91
C GLU A 24 -7.10 4.94 -11.54
N TYR A 25 -6.00 4.48 -10.95
CA TYR A 25 -4.67 4.51 -11.54
C TYR A 25 -4.27 3.11 -11.99
N GLU A 26 -3.71 2.97 -13.16
CA GLU A 26 -3.08 1.72 -13.60
C GLU A 26 -1.78 2.03 -14.33
N SER A 27 -0.82 1.13 -14.22
CA SER A 27 0.52 1.40 -14.74
C SER A 27 1.05 0.25 -15.58
N VAL A 28 1.91 0.60 -16.54
CA VAL A 28 2.68 -0.37 -17.32
C VAL A 28 4.13 0.11 -17.46
N GLN A 29 5.05 -0.84 -17.56
CA GLN A 29 6.47 -0.53 -17.78
C GLN A 29 6.85 -0.66 -19.26
N LEU A 30 7.49 0.39 -19.78
CA LEU A 30 8.18 0.36 -21.05
C LEU A 30 9.68 0.18 -20.82
N LEU A 31 10.26 -0.89 -21.38
CA LEU A 31 11.69 -1.16 -21.28
C LEU A 31 12.41 -0.75 -22.58
N VAL A 32 13.45 0.05 -22.43
CA VAL A 32 14.34 0.45 -23.54
C VAL A 32 15.68 -0.29 -23.37
N SER A 33 16.00 -1.15 -24.35
CA SER A 33 17.25 -1.88 -24.43
C SER A 33 18.09 -1.41 -25.62
N PRO A 34 19.29 -0.89 -25.39
CA PRO A 34 20.17 -0.35 -26.45
C PRO A 34 20.79 -1.38 -27.38
N LEU A 35 20.78 -2.67 -27.02
CA LEU A 35 21.29 -3.78 -27.82
C LEU A 35 22.76 -3.62 -28.29
N GLY A 36 23.63 -3.16 -27.37
CA GLY A 36 25.07 -3.04 -27.61
C GLY A 36 25.55 -1.64 -28.05
N ARG A 37 24.64 -0.69 -28.25
CA ARG A 37 24.97 0.70 -28.58
C ARG A 37 24.52 1.63 -27.47
N ASP A 38 25.36 2.55 -27.02
CA ASP A 38 24.95 3.58 -26.06
C ASP A 38 23.88 4.48 -26.67
N LEU A 39 22.83 4.73 -25.90
CA LEU A 39 21.77 5.68 -26.23
C LEU A 39 21.87 6.90 -25.33
N LYS A 40 21.73 8.08 -25.91
CA LYS A 40 21.80 9.36 -25.21
C LYS A 40 20.44 10.05 -25.25
N ASN A 41 20.12 10.76 -24.17
CA ASN A 41 18.96 11.62 -24.07
C ASN A 41 17.64 10.90 -24.44
N ILE A 42 17.46 9.69 -23.94
CA ILE A 42 16.24 8.93 -24.19
C ILE A 42 15.06 9.62 -23.51
N ARG A 43 14.03 9.89 -24.30
CA ARG A 43 12.75 10.44 -23.82
C ARG A 43 11.61 9.58 -24.31
N VAL A 44 10.56 9.51 -23.52
CA VAL A 44 9.31 8.83 -23.88
C VAL A 44 8.17 9.81 -23.71
N LYS A 45 7.33 9.96 -24.75
CA LYS A 45 6.16 10.84 -24.73
C LYS A 45 4.95 10.11 -25.27
N VAL A 46 3.76 10.55 -24.85
CA VAL A 46 2.50 10.11 -25.45
C VAL A 46 2.27 10.88 -26.73
N ASP A 47 1.90 10.18 -27.79
CA ASP A 47 1.43 10.77 -29.04
C ASP A 47 0.00 10.32 -29.31
N GLY A 48 -0.94 11.22 -29.00
CA GLY A 48 -2.35 11.13 -29.32
C GLY A 48 -3.05 9.86 -28.84
N VAL A 49 -3.63 9.89 -27.64
CA VAL A 49 -4.70 8.96 -27.27
C VAL A 49 -5.99 9.73 -27.49
N GLU A 50 -6.64 9.48 -28.65
CA GLU A 50 -7.83 10.22 -29.07
C GLU A 50 -8.91 10.21 -27.97
N GLU A 51 -9.48 11.38 -27.65
CA GLU A 51 -10.53 11.58 -26.65
C GLU A 51 -10.16 11.20 -25.19
N PHE A 52 -8.89 10.86 -24.92
CA PHE A 52 -8.37 10.67 -23.58
C PHE A 52 -7.27 11.71 -23.31
N SER A 53 -7.40 12.51 -22.25
CA SER A 53 -6.44 13.59 -22.00
C SER A 53 -5.05 13.06 -21.71
N VAL A 54 -4.06 13.53 -22.46
CA VAL A 54 -2.64 13.19 -22.23
C VAL A 54 -2.13 13.65 -20.86
N THR A 55 -2.80 14.63 -20.23
CA THR A 55 -2.46 15.08 -18.86
C THR A 55 -2.76 14.02 -17.82
N ASN A 56 -3.56 13.03 -18.16
CA ASN A 56 -3.86 11.87 -17.31
C ASN A 56 -2.82 10.74 -17.45
N ILE A 57 -1.77 10.94 -18.25
CA ILE A 57 -0.72 9.95 -18.49
C ILE A 57 0.63 10.56 -18.09
N THR A 58 1.23 9.99 -17.04
CA THR A 58 2.57 10.38 -16.58
C THR A 58 3.57 9.32 -17.00
N ILE A 59 4.69 9.74 -17.59
CA ILE A 59 5.77 8.83 -17.99
C ILE A 59 7.05 9.29 -17.33
N SER A 60 7.63 8.44 -16.50
CA SER A 60 8.82 8.77 -15.72
C SER A 60 9.86 7.67 -15.77
N PRO A 61 11.15 8.01 -15.85
CA PRO A 61 12.20 7.03 -15.68
C PRO A 61 12.11 6.36 -14.30
N VAL A 62 12.32 5.06 -14.26
CA VAL A 62 12.52 4.35 -13.00
C VAL A 62 13.96 4.58 -12.55
N GLY A 63 14.11 5.04 -11.31
CA GLY A 63 15.40 5.17 -10.65
C GLY A 63 15.83 3.88 -9.97
N TYR A 64 17.13 3.81 -9.69
CA TYR A 64 17.75 2.64 -9.04
C TYR A 64 18.40 3.06 -7.73
N VAL A 65 18.25 2.21 -6.71
CA VAL A 65 18.94 2.32 -5.42
C VAL A 65 19.97 1.20 -5.29
N ASN A 66 21.11 1.50 -4.67
CA ASN A 66 22.18 0.52 -4.51
C ASN A 66 22.04 -0.20 -3.16
N ILE A 67 21.72 -1.49 -3.20
CA ILE A 67 21.73 -2.36 -2.03
C ILE A 67 23.15 -2.85 -1.80
N THR A 68 23.80 -2.33 -0.77
CA THR A 68 25.16 -2.67 -0.35
C THR A 68 25.20 -3.54 0.89
N ASN A 69 24.07 -3.65 1.61
CA ASN A 69 23.97 -4.39 2.86
C ASN A 69 23.15 -5.67 2.64
N PRO A 70 23.75 -6.87 2.80
CA PRO A 70 22.99 -8.09 2.79
C PRO A 70 22.09 -8.12 4.02
N VAL A 71 20.80 -7.95 3.83
CA VAL A 71 19.85 -8.13 4.92
C VAL A 71 19.94 -9.57 5.40
N PRO A 72 20.12 -9.80 6.70
CA PRO A 72 20.00 -11.14 7.23
C PRO A 72 18.50 -11.52 7.28
N TYR A 73 17.88 -11.71 6.12
CA TYR A 73 16.67 -12.52 6.11
C TYR A 73 17.04 -13.82 6.78
N ARG A 74 16.36 -14.21 7.86
CA ARG A 74 16.71 -15.43 8.60
C ARG A 74 16.72 -16.60 7.64
N VAL A 75 17.88 -16.76 6.99
CA VAL A 75 18.22 -17.86 6.08
C VAL A 75 18.28 -19.09 6.95
N GLY A 76 17.22 -19.89 6.99
CA GLY A 76 17.23 -21.08 7.83
C GLY A 76 15.92 -21.84 7.87
N ARG A 77 14.83 -21.30 7.32
CA ARG A 77 13.64 -22.10 7.07
C ARG A 77 13.42 -22.23 5.56
N THR A 78 14.00 -23.26 5.01
CA THR A 78 13.48 -23.88 3.79
C THR A 78 12.07 -24.37 4.12
N VAL A 79 11.07 -23.61 3.72
CA VAL A 79 9.70 -24.13 3.68
C VAL A 79 9.67 -25.09 2.50
N PRO A 80 9.26 -26.36 2.67
CA PRO A 80 9.10 -27.27 1.56
C PRO A 80 8.11 -26.65 0.57
N CYS A 81 8.57 -26.31 -0.62
CA CYS A 81 7.67 -25.93 -1.70
C CYS A 81 6.90 -27.18 -2.10
N ASP A 82 5.59 -27.16 -2.01
CA ASP A 82 4.76 -28.16 -2.65
C ASP A 82 4.94 -28.03 -4.17
N LYS A 83 5.63 -29.03 -4.74
CA LYS A 83 5.92 -29.07 -6.17
C LYS A 83 4.65 -29.22 -7.03
N SER A 84 3.51 -29.53 -6.43
CA SER A 84 2.24 -29.74 -7.13
C SER A 84 1.51 -28.47 -7.49
N SER A 85 1.82 -27.34 -6.86
CA SER A 85 1.08 -26.07 -7.02
C SER A 85 1.55 -25.19 -8.18
N GLY A 86 2.70 -25.48 -8.79
CA GLY A 86 3.28 -24.63 -9.84
C GLY A 86 3.96 -23.35 -9.35
N PHE A 87 3.82 -22.99 -8.09
CA PHE A 87 4.47 -21.82 -7.48
C PHE A 87 5.79 -22.24 -6.83
N ARG A 88 6.87 -21.63 -7.27
CA ARG A 88 8.20 -21.89 -6.73
C ARG A 88 8.78 -20.61 -6.14
N ARG A 89 8.69 -20.44 -4.83
CA ARG A 89 9.46 -19.43 -4.11
C ARG A 89 10.76 -20.01 -3.60
N VAL A 90 11.82 -19.42 -4.04
CA VAL A 90 13.16 -19.63 -3.48
C VAL A 90 13.36 -18.54 -2.43
N THR A 91 13.69 -18.90 -1.19
CA THR A 91 14.24 -17.97 -0.21
C THR A 91 15.43 -17.27 -0.85
N ARG A 92 15.26 -16.00 -1.19
CA ARG A 92 16.33 -15.21 -1.79
C ARG A 92 17.25 -14.69 -0.69
N LYS A 93 18.56 -14.88 -0.86
CA LYS A 93 19.53 -13.96 -0.25
C LYS A 93 19.28 -12.60 -0.85
N ALA A 94 19.39 -11.54 -0.05
CA ALA A 94 19.38 -10.18 -0.58
C ALA A 94 20.39 -10.10 -1.75
N ASP A 95 19.87 -9.84 -2.95
CA ASP A 95 20.72 -9.62 -4.11
C ASP A 95 21.34 -8.22 -3.96
N LEU A 96 22.65 -8.16 -3.80
CA LEU A 96 23.38 -6.89 -3.75
C LEU A 96 23.41 -6.23 -5.13
N GLY A 97 23.48 -4.91 -5.14
CA GLY A 97 23.58 -4.12 -6.35
C GLY A 97 22.39 -3.18 -6.56
N TRP A 98 22.20 -2.77 -7.80
CA TRP A 98 21.20 -1.79 -8.18
C TRP A 98 19.82 -2.43 -8.35
N HIS A 99 18.84 -1.92 -7.59
CA HIS A 99 17.43 -2.33 -7.63
C HIS A 99 16.54 -1.17 -8.05
N PRO A 100 15.54 -1.40 -8.91
CA PRO A 100 14.55 -0.38 -9.23
C PRO A 100 13.66 -0.13 -8.01
N ASP A 101 13.45 1.16 -7.66
CA ASP A 101 12.55 1.49 -6.56
C ASP A 101 11.91 2.88 -6.74
N PRO A 102 12.62 4.04 -6.76
CA PRO A 102 11.99 5.33 -6.96
C PRO A 102 11.51 5.51 -8.41
N ILE A 103 10.38 6.16 -8.58
CA ILE A 103 9.90 6.64 -9.86
C ILE A 103 10.23 8.13 -9.90
N LEU A 104 11.01 8.56 -10.90
CA LEU A 104 11.64 9.87 -10.95
C LEU A 104 10.73 10.91 -11.60
N ASP A 105 9.52 11.10 -11.04
CA ASP A 105 8.53 12.05 -11.54
C ASP A 105 9.09 13.48 -11.55
N GLY A 106 9.24 14.06 -12.75
CA GLY A 106 9.74 15.43 -12.91
C GLY A 106 11.22 15.66 -12.55
N VAL A 107 11.99 14.60 -12.27
CA VAL A 107 13.42 14.72 -11.90
C VAL A 107 14.33 14.80 -13.14
N LEU A 108 14.02 14.01 -14.16
CA LEU A 108 14.86 13.88 -15.35
C LEU A 108 14.07 14.20 -16.62
N ASP A 109 14.62 15.04 -17.49
CA ASP A 109 14.05 15.32 -18.80
C ASP A 109 14.45 14.28 -19.87
N GLY A 110 15.61 13.64 -19.70
CA GLY A 110 16.10 12.55 -20.56
C GLY A 110 17.08 11.66 -19.80
N VAL A 111 17.30 10.45 -20.30
CA VAL A 111 18.16 9.44 -19.66
C VAL A 111 19.17 8.88 -20.64
N ASP A 112 20.42 8.76 -20.20
CA ASP A 112 21.47 8.05 -20.91
C ASP A 112 21.50 6.58 -20.50
N VAL A 113 21.64 5.68 -21.45
CA VAL A 113 21.69 4.23 -21.18
C VAL A 113 22.86 3.60 -21.94
N SER A 114 23.72 2.91 -21.19
CA SER A 114 24.83 2.15 -21.80
C SER A 114 24.31 1.00 -22.66
N GLY A 115 25.05 0.67 -23.72
CA GLY A 115 24.72 -0.41 -24.65
C GLY A 115 24.54 -1.79 -24.02
N THR A 116 25.05 -1.98 -22.80
CA THR A 116 24.93 -3.23 -22.03
C THR A 116 23.84 -3.19 -20.97
N ASP A 117 23.08 -2.10 -20.91
CA ASP A 117 22.10 -1.85 -19.86
C ASP A 117 20.66 -1.75 -20.39
N VAL A 118 19.71 -1.54 -19.51
CA VAL A 118 18.29 -1.38 -19.83
C VAL A 118 17.70 -0.32 -18.92
N GLN A 119 16.87 0.57 -19.49
CA GLN A 119 16.11 1.54 -18.74
C GLN A 119 14.62 1.22 -18.76
N SER A 120 14.02 1.21 -17.59
CA SER A 120 12.57 1.15 -17.44
C SER A 120 11.98 2.55 -17.35
N PHE A 121 10.85 2.75 -18.02
CA PHE A 121 9.97 3.91 -17.86
C PHE A 121 8.63 3.42 -17.28
N TRP A 122 8.19 4.09 -16.23
CA TRP A 122 6.89 3.87 -15.60
C TRP A 122 5.86 4.72 -16.32
N VAL A 123 4.88 4.08 -16.95
CA VAL A 123 3.76 4.74 -17.62
C VAL A 123 2.54 4.59 -16.73
N ARG A 124 2.17 5.66 -16.04
CA ARG A 124 1.02 5.71 -15.13
C ARG A 124 -0.13 6.41 -15.82
N VAL A 125 -1.30 5.79 -15.81
CA VAL A 125 -2.56 6.35 -16.34
C VAL A 125 -3.52 6.55 -15.17
N HIS A 126 -4.09 7.74 -15.08
CA HIS A 126 -5.21 8.04 -14.20
C HIS A 126 -6.49 8.18 -15.03
N CYS A 127 -7.53 7.45 -14.69
CA CYS A 127 -8.84 7.63 -15.31
C CYS A 127 -9.70 8.55 -14.44
N PRO A 128 -10.05 9.75 -14.89
CA PRO A 128 -10.92 10.63 -14.11
C PRO A 128 -12.32 10.04 -13.98
N GLU A 129 -13.04 10.45 -12.95
CA GLU A 129 -14.46 10.13 -12.80
C GLU A 129 -15.26 10.65 -13.98
N GLY A 130 -16.16 9.82 -14.52
CA GLY A 130 -17.00 10.21 -15.65
C GLY A 130 -16.34 10.09 -17.04
N GLN A 131 -15.10 9.59 -17.14
CA GLN A 131 -14.52 9.24 -18.42
C GLN A 131 -15.40 8.18 -19.11
N THR A 132 -15.74 8.38 -20.37
CA THR A 132 -16.58 7.45 -21.14
C THR A 132 -15.91 6.08 -21.24
N ALA A 133 -16.67 5.00 -21.04
CA ALA A 133 -16.17 3.65 -21.24
C ALA A 133 -15.83 3.39 -22.72
N GLY A 134 -14.69 2.73 -22.95
CA GLY A 134 -14.24 2.46 -24.32
C GLY A 134 -12.75 2.19 -24.44
N GLU A 135 -12.29 2.03 -25.66
CA GLU A 135 -10.86 1.88 -25.99
C GLU A 135 -10.34 3.16 -26.64
N TYR A 136 -9.27 3.70 -26.05
CA TYR A 136 -8.58 4.89 -26.51
C TYR A 136 -7.20 4.49 -27.01
N LYS A 137 -6.93 4.73 -28.30
CA LYS A 137 -5.73 4.25 -28.99
C LYS A 137 -4.79 5.39 -29.34
N GLY A 138 -3.51 5.16 -29.11
CA GLY A 138 -2.43 6.09 -29.41
C GLY A 138 -1.09 5.38 -29.48
N ALA A 139 -0.02 6.09 -29.18
CA ALA A 139 1.31 5.51 -29.13
C ALA A 139 2.19 6.16 -28.05
N LEU A 140 3.14 5.40 -27.54
CA LEU A 140 4.30 5.95 -26.84
C LEU A 140 5.41 6.15 -27.88
N VAL A 141 5.98 7.34 -27.91
CA VAL A 141 7.08 7.68 -28.82
C VAL A 141 8.37 7.75 -28.03
N VAL A 142 9.28 6.83 -28.32
CA VAL A 142 10.63 6.80 -27.76
C VAL A 142 11.56 7.53 -28.71
N THR A 143 12.28 8.51 -28.20
CA THR A 143 13.31 9.28 -28.93
C THR A 143 14.66 9.14 -28.24
N ALA A 144 15.74 9.20 -29.00
CA ALA A 144 17.10 9.30 -28.50
C ALA A 144 17.95 10.06 -29.53
N ASP A 145 19.09 10.64 -29.10
CA ASP A 145 19.97 11.40 -29.99
C ASP A 145 20.51 10.52 -31.13
N GLY A 146 20.35 11.00 -32.36
CA GLY A 146 20.81 10.31 -33.56
C GLY A 146 20.09 9.00 -33.89
N ILE A 147 18.91 8.76 -33.29
CA ILE A 147 18.05 7.59 -33.55
C ILE A 147 16.71 8.05 -34.08
N ALA A 148 16.19 7.37 -35.08
CA ALA A 148 14.81 7.60 -35.55
C ALA A 148 13.81 7.27 -34.42
N PRO A 149 12.77 8.09 -34.23
CA PRO A 149 11.76 7.82 -33.23
C PRO A 149 11.12 6.45 -33.38
N VAL A 150 10.95 5.73 -32.28
CA VAL A 150 10.25 4.44 -32.24
C VAL A 150 8.87 4.64 -31.66
N ARG A 151 7.84 4.20 -32.38
CA ARG A 151 6.45 4.26 -31.95
C ARG A 151 6.01 2.90 -31.43
N VAL A 152 5.53 2.88 -30.19
CA VAL A 152 4.97 1.69 -29.53
C VAL A 152 3.46 1.91 -29.41
N PRO A 153 2.62 1.10 -30.04
CA PRO A 153 1.16 1.21 -29.89
C PRO A 153 0.77 1.17 -28.41
N PHE A 154 -0.15 2.06 -28.03
CA PHE A 154 -0.61 2.16 -26.65
C PHE A 154 -2.13 2.26 -26.62
N THR A 155 -2.77 1.43 -25.80
CA THR A 155 -4.22 1.39 -25.66
C THR A 155 -4.61 1.56 -24.19
N VAL A 156 -5.52 2.50 -23.93
CA VAL A 156 -6.19 2.68 -22.65
C VAL A 156 -7.62 2.15 -22.79
N ARG A 157 -7.98 1.11 -22.04
CA ARG A 157 -9.35 0.58 -21.95
C ARG A 157 -9.99 1.08 -20.66
N VAL A 158 -11.05 1.89 -20.80
CA VAL A 158 -11.84 2.38 -19.67
C VAL A 158 -13.07 1.49 -19.48
N ASN A 159 -13.26 0.97 -18.27
CA ASN A 159 -14.42 0.17 -17.87
C ASN A 159 -15.67 1.05 -17.67
N GLY A 160 -16.85 0.45 -17.75
CA GLY A 160 -18.14 1.12 -17.57
C GLY A 160 -18.56 1.39 -16.10
N PHE A 161 -17.61 1.40 -15.17
CA PHE A 161 -17.82 1.68 -13.75
C PHE A 161 -16.66 2.48 -13.18
N SER A 162 -16.86 3.03 -11.98
CA SER A 162 -15.82 3.76 -11.23
C SER A 162 -15.58 3.10 -9.88
N ILE A 163 -14.35 3.23 -9.38
CA ILE A 163 -14.00 2.87 -8.01
C ILE A 163 -14.22 4.05 -7.06
N GLY A 164 -14.26 3.78 -5.75
CA GLY A 164 -14.39 4.82 -4.74
C GLY A 164 -13.10 5.62 -4.56
N ARG A 165 -13.22 6.84 -4.06
CA ARG A 165 -12.09 7.75 -3.83
C ARG A 165 -11.39 7.53 -2.48
N ALA A 166 -12.08 6.95 -1.50
CA ALA A 166 -11.51 6.54 -0.22
C ALA A 166 -10.95 5.12 -0.29
N SER A 167 -10.09 4.75 0.65
CA SER A 167 -9.56 3.39 0.71
C SER A 167 -10.68 2.34 0.87
N PRO A 168 -10.66 1.26 0.08
CA PRO A 168 -11.62 0.15 0.27
C PRO A 168 -11.35 -0.65 1.56
N LEU A 169 -10.14 -0.58 2.09
CA LEU A 169 -9.73 -1.19 3.36
C LEU A 169 -9.28 -0.08 4.31
N PRO A 170 -9.81 0.02 5.53
CA PRO A 170 -9.28 0.94 6.53
C PRO A 170 -7.76 0.75 6.71
N THR A 171 -7.01 1.83 6.68
CA THR A 171 -5.55 1.80 6.83
C THR A 171 -5.09 2.68 7.98
N ALA A 172 -4.01 2.25 8.66
CA ALA A 172 -3.32 2.98 9.71
C ALA A 172 -1.83 2.99 9.36
N ILE A 173 -1.35 4.11 8.81
CA ILE A 173 0.01 4.21 8.26
C ILE A 173 0.66 5.49 8.74
N THR A 174 1.77 5.39 9.48
CA THR A 174 2.47 6.59 9.95
C THR A 174 3.22 7.28 8.83
N PHE A 175 2.86 8.53 8.62
CA PHE A 175 3.65 9.54 7.94
C PHE A 175 3.87 10.69 8.92
N HIS A 176 5.06 10.80 9.52
CA HIS A 176 5.32 11.78 10.57
C HIS A 176 6.48 12.73 10.23
N PRO A 177 6.20 13.96 9.79
CA PRO A 177 7.20 14.95 9.40
C PRO A 177 8.27 15.27 10.45
N PRO A 178 7.97 15.37 11.77
CA PRO A 178 8.98 15.65 12.78
C PRO A 178 10.10 14.60 12.87
N GLN A 179 9.84 13.35 12.52
CA GLN A 179 10.89 12.32 12.47
C GLN A 179 11.87 12.55 11.31
N ILE A 180 11.45 13.24 10.26
CA ILE A 180 12.32 13.70 9.19
C ILE A 180 13.38 14.65 9.75
N LYS A 181 12.99 15.55 10.68
CA LYS A 181 13.90 16.50 11.37
C LYS A 181 14.93 15.81 12.26
N SER A 182 14.62 14.65 12.84
CA SER A 182 15.46 14.00 13.84
C SER A 182 16.57 13.14 13.25
N ARG A 183 16.53 12.83 11.95
CA ARG A 183 17.45 11.88 11.32
C ARG A 183 18.61 12.48 10.54
N GLY A 184 18.78 13.78 10.56
CA GLY A 184 19.93 14.44 9.96
C GLY A 184 19.79 15.95 9.91
N PRO A 185 20.92 16.69 9.91
CA PRO A 185 20.93 18.16 9.89
C PRO A 185 20.37 18.77 8.62
N GLN A 186 19.98 17.98 7.63
CA GLN A 186 19.50 18.40 6.32
C GLN A 186 18.12 17.87 5.97
N ALA A 187 17.39 17.28 6.95
CA ALA A 187 15.99 17.00 6.72
C ALA A 187 15.26 18.35 6.54
N PRO A 188 14.83 18.69 5.33
CA PRO A 188 14.43 20.07 5.11
C PRO A 188 13.13 20.36 5.86
N VAL A 189 13.20 21.25 6.82
CA VAL A 189 12.01 21.83 7.47
C VAL A 189 11.06 22.40 6.40
N PHE A 190 11.62 22.94 5.32
CA PHE A 190 10.89 23.47 4.17
C PHE A 190 10.05 22.42 3.43
N MET A 191 10.45 21.15 3.46
CA MET A 191 9.68 20.06 2.86
C MET A 191 8.26 20.01 3.41
N TRP A 192 8.16 20.07 4.73
CA TRP A 192 6.88 20.01 5.40
C TRP A 192 6.09 21.32 5.26
N GLU A 193 6.72 22.45 5.53
CA GLU A 193 6.04 23.75 5.53
C GLU A 193 5.66 24.19 4.11
N ARG A 194 6.54 23.98 3.13
CA ARG A 194 6.35 24.43 1.76
C ARG A 194 5.49 23.48 0.93
N HIS A 195 5.67 22.16 1.09
CA HIS A 195 5.03 21.13 0.27
C HIS A 195 4.02 20.27 1.03
N ARG A 196 3.62 20.69 2.23
CA ARG A 196 2.74 19.91 3.10
C ARG A 196 1.46 19.43 2.39
N MET A 197 0.76 20.31 1.68
CA MET A 197 -0.45 19.94 0.97
C MET A 197 -0.18 19.05 -0.24
N ALA A 198 0.95 19.23 -0.92
CA ALA A 198 1.36 18.31 -1.98
C ALA A 198 1.61 16.90 -1.45
N TRP A 199 2.22 16.76 -0.25
CA TRP A 199 2.35 15.48 0.43
C TRP A 199 1.01 14.89 0.87
N VAL A 200 0.08 15.71 1.35
CA VAL A 200 -1.28 15.27 1.72
C VAL A 200 -2.01 14.71 0.51
N ASP A 201 -2.05 15.45 -0.59
CA ASP A 201 -2.71 15.04 -1.82
C ASP A 201 -2.03 13.79 -2.43
N PHE A 202 -0.69 13.77 -2.45
CA PHE A 202 0.10 12.62 -2.88
C PHE A 202 -0.22 11.35 -2.08
N LEU A 203 -0.22 11.41 -0.76
CA LEU A 203 -0.56 10.26 0.09
C LEU A 203 -1.99 9.78 -0.15
N ALA A 204 -2.93 10.71 -0.32
CA ALA A 204 -4.31 10.38 -0.58
C ALA A 204 -4.53 9.70 -1.94
N ASP A 205 -3.69 9.97 -2.96
CA ASP A 205 -3.69 9.24 -4.23
C ASP A 205 -3.26 7.78 -4.07
N TYR A 206 -2.61 7.44 -2.96
CA TYR A 206 -2.28 6.07 -2.54
C TYR A 206 -3.17 5.54 -1.41
N PHE A 207 -4.35 6.14 -1.17
CA PHE A 207 -5.28 5.77 -0.11
C PHE A 207 -4.68 5.87 1.30
N ILE A 208 -3.70 6.72 1.51
CA ILE A 208 -3.03 6.93 2.80
C ILE A 208 -3.48 8.27 3.37
N THR A 209 -4.12 8.23 4.53
CA THR A 209 -4.36 9.43 5.33
C THR A 209 -3.11 9.77 6.11
N MET A 210 -2.81 11.07 6.23
CA MET A 210 -1.71 11.53 7.07
C MET A 210 -2.01 11.20 8.53
N ASP A 211 -1.22 10.30 9.10
CA ASP A 211 -1.41 9.74 10.43
C ASP A 211 -0.10 9.63 11.22
N ASN A 212 -0.18 9.57 12.53
CA ASN A 212 0.93 9.27 13.41
C ASN A 212 0.52 8.30 14.50
N LEU A 213 0.72 7.01 14.26
CA LEU A 213 0.44 5.94 15.21
C LEU A 213 1.14 6.13 16.56
N TYR A 214 2.36 6.68 16.55
CA TYR A 214 3.22 6.80 17.74
C TYR A 214 3.22 8.21 18.35
N ASN A 215 2.10 8.92 18.26
CA ASN A 215 1.95 10.24 18.88
C ASN A 215 1.77 10.14 20.40
N ASP A 216 2.85 9.89 21.12
CA ASP A 216 2.90 9.81 22.58
C ASP A 216 3.08 11.17 23.27
N LYS A 217 3.48 12.19 22.52
CA LYS A 217 3.78 13.55 23.02
C LYS A 217 2.65 14.56 22.80
N GLY A 218 1.55 14.15 22.16
CA GLY A 218 0.45 15.05 21.85
C GLY A 218 0.80 16.08 20.77
N HIS A 219 1.47 15.63 19.70
CA HIS A 219 1.65 16.47 18.52
C HIS A 219 0.29 16.85 17.95
N GLU A 220 0.23 18.03 17.39
CA GLU A 220 -0.97 18.60 16.81
C GLU A 220 -1.53 17.71 15.68
N ILE A 221 -2.84 17.52 15.69
CA ILE A 221 -3.57 16.82 14.63
C ILE A 221 -3.74 17.81 13.47
N PRO A 222 -3.41 17.44 12.21
CA PRO A 222 -3.46 18.35 11.07
C PRO A 222 -4.89 18.51 10.54
N PHE A 223 -5.77 19.17 11.30
CA PHE A 223 -7.20 19.27 10.98
C PHE A 223 -7.47 19.89 9.60
N ASP A 224 -6.72 20.88 9.18
CA ASP A 224 -6.86 21.48 7.86
C ASP A 224 -6.67 20.48 6.71
N ALA A 225 -5.73 19.55 6.86
CA ALA A 225 -5.50 18.46 5.91
C ALA A 225 -6.62 17.41 5.97
N LEU A 226 -7.04 17.03 7.18
CA LEU A 226 -8.10 16.02 7.38
C LEU A 226 -9.45 16.52 6.88
N GLU A 227 -9.81 17.77 7.18
CA GLU A 227 -11.05 18.40 6.70
C GLU A 227 -11.06 18.52 5.16
N ARG A 228 -9.92 18.90 4.56
CA ARG A 228 -9.76 18.93 3.10
C ARG A 228 -10.04 17.55 2.49
N LEU A 229 -9.43 16.49 3.03
CA LEU A 229 -9.64 15.13 2.53
C LEU A 229 -11.08 14.66 2.75
N ASN A 230 -11.69 15.03 3.89
CA ASN A 230 -13.08 14.70 4.19
C ASN A 230 -14.04 15.36 3.18
N ALA A 231 -13.84 16.64 2.89
CA ALA A 231 -14.63 17.36 1.89
C ALA A 231 -14.51 16.76 0.47
N GLN A 232 -13.39 16.09 0.17
CA GLN A 232 -13.14 15.42 -1.10
C GLN A 232 -13.64 13.96 -1.13
N GLY A 233 -14.15 13.42 0.00
CA GLY A 233 -14.53 12.01 0.12
C GLY A 233 -13.32 11.04 0.08
N ARG A 234 -12.13 11.52 0.48
CA ARG A 234 -10.85 10.78 0.45
C ARG A 234 -10.29 10.48 1.85
N LEU A 235 -10.93 10.99 2.91
CA LEU A 235 -10.46 10.80 4.27
C LEU A 235 -10.60 9.33 4.69
N GLY A 236 -9.50 8.72 5.10
CA GLY A 236 -9.45 7.43 5.78
C GLY A 236 -9.51 7.59 7.30
N LEU A 237 -8.87 6.68 8.02
CA LEU A 237 -8.77 6.74 9.49
C LEU A 237 -7.51 7.50 9.93
N PHE A 238 -7.53 8.04 11.15
CA PHE A 238 -6.37 8.64 11.79
C PHE A 238 -6.37 8.41 13.30
N SER A 239 -5.18 8.32 13.89
CA SER A 239 -4.99 8.11 15.34
C SER A 239 -5.06 9.43 16.08
N ILE A 240 -5.81 9.47 17.19
CA ILE A 240 -5.82 10.62 18.10
C ILE A 240 -4.62 10.66 19.05
N GLY A 241 -3.82 9.60 19.08
CA GLY A 241 -2.59 9.51 19.87
C GLY A 241 -2.26 8.09 20.32
N TYR A 242 -1.03 7.94 20.82
CA TYR A 242 -0.51 6.66 21.29
C TYR A 242 -0.80 6.47 22.79
N TRP A 243 -1.37 5.33 23.15
CA TRP A 243 -1.63 4.98 24.55
C TRP A 243 -0.69 3.88 25.07
N THR A 244 -0.42 3.93 26.36
CA THR A 244 0.40 2.97 27.10
C THR A 244 -0.41 2.43 28.29
N PHE A 245 0.22 1.63 29.14
CA PHE A 245 -0.35 1.12 30.38
C PHE A 245 0.53 1.48 31.59
N PRO A 246 0.01 1.44 32.84
CA PRO A 246 0.79 1.72 34.03
C PRO A 246 1.90 0.68 34.24
N LYS A 247 2.95 1.04 35.00
CA LYS A 247 4.09 0.15 35.28
C LYS A 247 3.68 -1.09 36.10
N SER A 248 2.72 -0.93 37.00
CA SER A 248 2.13 -1.99 37.80
C SER A 248 0.67 -1.69 38.14
N THR A 249 0.00 -2.56 38.87
CA THR A 249 -1.38 -2.39 39.33
C THR A 249 -1.51 -1.61 40.64
N ASN A 250 -0.41 -1.16 41.26
CA ASN A 250 -0.49 -0.36 42.46
C ASN A 250 -1.08 1.04 42.17
N GLU A 251 -1.70 1.63 43.18
CA GLU A 251 -2.45 2.87 43.03
C GLU A 251 -1.58 4.06 42.58
N THR A 252 -0.32 4.12 43.02
CA THR A 252 0.63 5.18 42.66
C THR A 252 0.98 5.11 41.16
N ASP A 253 1.38 3.95 40.63
CA ASP A 253 1.73 3.77 39.22
C ASP A 253 0.52 4.02 38.30
N VAL A 254 -0.68 3.60 38.73
CA VAL A 254 -1.92 3.85 38.02
C VAL A 254 -2.24 5.35 38.01
N ALA A 255 -2.11 6.04 39.13
CA ALA A 255 -2.36 7.48 39.22
C ALA A 255 -1.37 8.29 38.37
N GLU A 256 -0.07 7.93 38.39
CA GLU A 256 0.95 8.57 37.52
C GLU A 256 0.61 8.39 36.03
N TRP A 257 0.29 7.17 35.64
CA TRP A 257 -0.07 6.87 34.26
C TRP A 257 -1.33 7.64 33.84
N ARG A 258 -2.38 7.62 34.69
CA ARG A 258 -3.64 8.34 34.43
C ARG A 258 -3.41 9.83 34.27
N ALA A 259 -2.66 10.45 35.17
CA ALA A 259 -2.35 11.88 35.13
C ALA A 259 -1.60 12.31 33.85
N LYS A 260 -0.77 11.43 33.29
CA LYS A 260 -0.01 11.69 32.08
C LYS A 260 -0.79 11.38 30.81
N THR A 261 -1.52 10.27 30.78
CA THR A 261 -2.08 9.71 29.53
C THR A 261 -3.48 10.24 29.25
N ILE A 262 -4.37 10.23 30.24
CA ILE A 262 -5.79 10.55 30.04
C ILE A 262 -6.01 12.00 29.62
N PRO A 263 -5.43 13.04 30.26
CA PRO A 263 -5.68 14.44 29.85
C PRO A 263 -5.22 14.73 28.43
N ARG A 264 -4.10 14.14 28.00
CA ARG A 264 -3.55 14.31 26.66
C ARG A 264 -4.50 13.74 25.59
N LEU A 265 -4.95 12.50 25.79
CA LEU A 265 -5.86 11.84 24.84
C LEU A 265 -7.26 12.46 24.87
N ARG A 266 -7.73 12.91 26.05
CA ARG A 266 -9.00 13.60 26.19
C ARG A 266 -8.99 14.93 25.43
N LYS A 267 -7.89 15.70 25.53
CA LYS A 267 -7.73 16.94 24.75
C LYS A 267 -7.86 16.65 23.25
N ALA A 268 -7.13 15.66 22.72
CA ALA A 268 -7.22 15.28 21.31
C ALA A 268 -8.64 14.81 20.92
N TYR A 269 -9.31 14.04 21.79
CA TYR A 269 -10.69 13.62 21.58
C TYR A 269 -11.65 14.82 21.46
N ASP A 270 -11.53 15.80 22.38
CA ASP A 270 -12.42 16.97 22.38
C ASP A 270 -12.18 17.85 21.13
N GLU A 271 -10.93 17.98 20.67
CA GLU A 271 -10.58 18.65 19.42
C GLU A 271 -11.17 17.94 18.20
N VAL A 272 -10.98 16.61 18.08
CA VAL A 272 -11.55 15.81 16.97
C VAL A 272 -13.07 15.88 16.95
N LYS A 273 -13.70 15.88 18.14
CA LYS A 273 -15.14 16.04 18.27
C LYS A 273 -15.62 17.42 17.81
N ALA A 274 -14.88 18.47 18.15
CA ALA A 274 -15.20 19.83 17.73
C ALA A 274 -15.13 20.01 16.20
N HIS A 275 -14.23 19.28 15.53
CA HIS A 275 -14.11 19.22 14.07
C HIS A 275 -15.09 18.24 13.39
N GLY A 276 -15.91 17.50 14.15
CA GLY A 276 -16.89 16.55 13.59
C GLY A 276 -16.28 15.32 12.92
N LEU A 277 -15.06 14.91 13.32
CA LEU A 277 -14.28 13.85 12.66
C LEU A 277 -14.18 12.55 13.49
N LEU A 278 -15.03 12.36 14.52
CA LEU A 278 -14.96 11.19 15.41
C LEU A 278 -15.12 9.85 14.66
N ASP A 279 -15.93 9.81 13.60
CA ASP A 279 -16.17 8.58 12.82
C ASP A 279 -14.92 8.11 12.06
N HIS A 280 -13.92 8.97 11.91
CA HIS A 280 -12.64 8.67 11.28
C HIS A 280 -11.50 8.45 12.29
N ALA A 281 -11.79 8.54 13.59
CA ALA A 281 -10.78 8.51 14.63
C ALA A 281 -10.66 7.15 15.32
N TYR A 282 -9.44 6.79 15.71
CA TYR A 282 -9.13 5.65 16.57
C TYR A 282 -7.99 6.01 17.51
N CYS A 283 -7.71 5.15 18.51
CA CYS A 283 -6.59 5.32 19.42
C CYS A 283 -5.71 4.06 19.38
N TYR A 284 -4.47 4.20 18.91
CA TYR A 284 -3.52 3.10 18.80
C TYR A 284 -2.56 3.07 19.98
N GLY A 285 -2.16 1.89 20.45
CA GLY A 285 -1.14 1.77 21.50
C GLY A 285 -0.81 0.35 21.87
N CYS A 286 0.04 0.21 22.90
CA CYS A 286 0.53 -1.08 23.39
C CYS A 286 1.10 -1.95 22.27
N ASP A 287 2.09 -1.40 21.58
CA ASP A 287 2.74 -2.04 20.44
C ASP A 287 3.47 -3.31 20.87
N GLU A 288 3.11 -4.45 20.27
CA GLU A 288 3.74 -5.77 20.42
C GLU A 288 3.91 -6.28 21.87
N VAL A 289 2.91 -6.04 22.69
CA VAL A 289 2.93 -6.41 24.13
C VAL A 289 2.55 -7.88 24.34
N GLY A 290 3.35 -8.59 25.13
CA GLY A 290 3.10 -10.00 25.47
C GLY A 290 2.06 -10.22 26.58
N THR A 291 1.57 -11.44 26.70
CA THR A 291 0.47 -11.87 27.60
C THR A 291 0.72 -11.54 29.09
N ASN A 292 1.98 -11.52 29.53
CA ASN A 292 2.36 -11.18 30.90
C ASN A 292 2.01 -9.74 31.31
N ARG A 293 1.68 -8.88 30.36
CA ARG A 293 1.25 -7.49 30.56
C ARG A 293 -0.26 -7.27 30.38
N PHE A 294 -1.01 -8.26 29.96
CA PHE A 294 -2.44 -8.14 29.69
C PHE A 294 -3.28 -7.62 30.87
N PRO A 295 -3.01 -7.95 32.15
CA PRO A 295 -3.73 -7.32 33.26
C PRO A 295 -3.61 -5.79 33.30
N LEU A 296 -2.42 -5.26 32.96
CA LEU A 296 -2.17 -3.82 32.90
C LEU A 296 -2.82 -3.17 31.66
N VAL A 297 -2.78 -3.88 30.54
CA VAL A 297 -3.47 -3.45 29.29
C VAL A 297 -4.98 -3.37 29.52
N ARG A 298 -5.58 -4.38 30.15
CA ARG A 298 -7.02 -4.36 30.47
C ARG A 298 -7.41 -3.18 31.36
N LEU A 299 -6.59 -2.90 32.38
CA LEU A 299 -6.82 -1.75 33.25
C LEU A 299 -6.79 -0.45 32.45
N ALA A 300 -5.77 -0.26 31.62
CA ALA A 300 -5.61 0.93 30.81
C ALA A 300 -6.78 1.11 29.81
N VAL A 301 -7.19 0.04 29.11
CA VAL A 301 -8.28 0.12 28.13
C VAL A 301 -9.62 0.48 28.78
N LYS A 302 -9.92 -0.01 29.98
CA LYS A 302 -11.14 0.39 30.71
C LYS A 302 -11.17 1.89 30.99
N GLU A 303 -10.08 2.44 31.50
CA GLU A 303 -9.94 3.89 31.74
C GLU A 303 -10.04 4.71 30.44
N LEU A 304 -9.45 4.20 29.34
CA LEU A 304 -9.50 4.86 28.05
C LEU A 304 -10.92 4.89 27.49
N LYS A 305 -11.69 3.81 27.60
CA LYS A 305 -13.09 3.77 27.13
C LYS A 305 -14.00 4.75 27.87
N GLU A 306 -13.73 4.97 29.16
CA GLU A 306 -14.46 5.99 29.93
C GLU A 306 -14.05 7.42 29.49
N ALA A 307 -12.78 7.63 29.20
CA ALA A 307 -12.25 8.92 28.79
C ALA A 307 -12.56 9.28 27.31
N LEU A 308 -12.67 8.29 26.44
CA LEU A 308 -12.77 8.44 24.97
C LEU A 308 -14.01 7.70 24.43
N PRO A 309 -15.22 8.08 24.81
CA PRO A 309 -16.42 7.35 24.43
C PRO A 309 -16.62 7.32 22.92
N GLY A 310 -16.79 6.11 22.36
CA GLY A 310 -17.01 5.88 20.93
C GLY A 310 -15.73 5.79 20.08
N ILE A 311 -14.54 6.08 20.63
CA ILE A 311 -13.26 5.91 19.92
C ILE A 311 -12.82 4.45 20.04
N PRO A 312 -12.58 3.74 18.92
CA PRO A 312 -12.02 2.39 18.96
C PRO A 312 -10.60 2.37 19.52
N ILE A 313 -10.32 1.43 20.41
CA ILE A 313 -9.00 1.18 20.98
C ILE A 313 -8.33 0.05 20.21
N SER A 314 -7.21 0.33 19.59
CA SER A 314 -6.46 -0.58 18.71
C SER A 314 -5.11 -0.95 19.32
N THR A 315 -4.64 -2.20 19.08
CA THR A 315 -3.35 -2.70 19.53
C THR A 315 -2.77 -3.77 18.63
N THR A 316 -1.43 -3.87 18.60
CA THR A 316 -0.66 -4.98 18.03
C THR A 316 -0.20 -5.98 19.09
N SER A 317 -0.74 -5.92 20.31
CA SER A 317 -0.43 -6.87 21.38
C SER A 317 -0.65 -8.32 20.94
N TYR A 318 0.19 -9.23 21.42
CA TYR A 318 0.23 -10.63 21.03
C TYR A 318 -0.90 -11.47 21.66
N ASP A 319 -2.14 -11.12 21.36
CA ASP A 319 -3.31 -11.96 21.67
C ASP A 319 -3.66 -12.81 20.44
N ASP A 320 -3.15 -14.05 20.40
CA ASP A 320 -3.32 -14.97 19.28
C ASP A 320 -4.78 -15.48 19.12
N ASP A 321 -5.68 -15.13 20.02
CA ASP A 321 -7.11 -15.46 19.98
C ASP A 321 -8.02 -14.24 19.75
N PHE A 322 -7.43 -13.07 19.57
CA PHE A 322 -8.13 -11.83 19.19
C PHE A 322 -9.33 -11.50 20.08
N GLY A 323 -9.12 -11.51 21.40
CA GLY A 323 -10.12 -11.15 22.39
C GLY A 323 -11.12 -12.26 22.77
N VAL A 324 -11.08 -13.44 22.12
CA VAL A 324 -12.08 -14.51 22.34
C VAL A 324 -11.50 -15.80 22.89
N GLY A 325 -10.26 -15.76 23.40
CA GLY A 325 -9.59 -16.87 24.03
C GLY A 325 -9.97 -17.04 25.50
N ALA A 326 -9.26 -17.93 26.19
CA ALA A 326 -9.37 -18.17 27.62
C ALA A 326 -8.93 -16.97 28.47
N ASP A 327 -8.77 -17.12 29.78
CA ASP A 327 -8.56 -16.06 30.79
C ASP A 327 -7.46 -15.02 30.50
N ALA A 328 -6.54 -15.29 29.58
CA ALA A 328 -5.45 -14.38 29.21
C ALA A 328 -5.80 -13.41 28.06
N SER A 329 -6.96 -13.55 27.42
CA SER A 329 -7.36 -12.74 26.28
C SER A 329 -7.64 -11.27 26.60
N LEU A 330 -7.48 -10.39 25.62
CA LEU A 330 -7.74 -8.95 25.73
C LEU A 330 -9.15 -8.56 25.24
N ASP A 331 -10.18 -9.17 25.81
CA ASP A 331 -11.61 -8.97 25.47
C ASP A 331 -12.11 -7.51 25.56
N VAL A 332 -11.33 -6.63 26.17
CA VAL A 332 -11.66 -5.19 26.31
C VAL A 332 -11.21 -4.34 25.13
N VAL A 333 -10.33 -4.85 24.25
CA VAL A 333 -9.82 -4.14 23.07
C VAL A 333 -10.82 -4.19 21.93
N ASP A 334 -10.92 -3.14 21.12
CA ASP A 334 -11.85 -3.11 20.00
C ASP A 334 -11.24 -3.69 18.72
N TRP A 335 -9.97 -3.36 18.42
CA TRP A 335 -9.29 -3.79 17.21
C TRP A 335 -7.97 -4.49 17.52
N PHE A 336 -7.85 -5.71 17.05
CA PHE A 336 -6.63 -6.52 17.12
C PHE A 336 -5.89 -6.44 15.79
N THR A 337 -4.57 -6.31 15.85
CA THR A 337 -3.75 -6.19 14.64
C THR A 337 -2.56 -7.15 14.74
N PRO A 338 -2.75 -8.47 14.47
CA PRO A 338 -1.64 -9.41 14.35
C PRO A 338 -0.82 -9.15 13.08
N SER A 339 0.42 -9.64 13.04
CA SER A 339 1.15 -9.72 11.77
C SER A 339 0.43 -10.66 10.79
N THR A 340 0.63 -10.46 9.49
CA THR A 340 0.00 -11.32 8.47
C THR A 340 0.31 -12.81 8.66
N ALA A 341 1.48 -13.15 9.23
CA ALA A 341 1.86 -14.53 9.55
C ALA A 341 1.12 -15.12 10.76
N LYS A 342 0.49 -14.29 11.57
CA LYS A 342 -0.28 -14.65 12.77
C LYS A 342 -1.79 -14.51 12.58
N TYR A 343 -2.20 -13.90 11.48
CA TYR A 343 -3.61 -13.77 11.16
C TYR A 343 -4.24 -15.14 10.90
N ASP A 344 -5.38 -15.39 11.53
CA ASP A 344 -6.19 -16.59 11.38
C ASP A 344 -7.63 -16.19 11.08
N ALA A 345 -8.09 -16.48 9.86
CA ALA A 345 -9.41 -16.08 9.40
C ALA A 345 -10.57 -16.70 10.22
N VAL A 346 -10.37 -17.92 10.76
CA VAL A 346 -11.40 -18.60 11.58
C VAL A 346 -11.50 -17.92 12.94
N LYS A 347 -10.38 -17.63 13.59
CA LYS A 347 -10.34 -16.88 14.86
C LYS A 347 -10.86 -15.46 14.67
N ALA A 348 -10.47 -14.79 13.57
CA ALA A 348 -10.97 -13.46 13.22
C ALA A 348 -12.50 -13.44 13.06
N ALA A 349 -13.07 -14.46 12.42
CA ALA A 349 -14.53 -14.60 12.32
C ALA A 349 -15.23 -14.77 13.67
N LYS A 350 -14.62 -15.49 14.62
CA LYS A 350 -15.12 -15.61 16.01
C LYS A 350 -15.04 -14.26 16.74
N SER A 351 -13.91 -13.59 16.62
CA SER A 351 -13.66 -12.28 17.23
C SER A 351 -14.67 -11.24 16.75
N ARG A 352 -14.97 -11.20 15.44
CA ARG A 352 -16.02 -10.31 14.88
C ARG A 352 -17.40 -10.59 15.44
N LYS A 353 -17.75 -11.86 15.68
CA LYS A 353 -19.04 -12.22 16.33
C LYS A 353 -19.12 -11.72 17.77
N ALA A 354 -17.99 -11.52 18.43
CA ALA A 354 -17.91 -10.92 19.76
C ALA A 354 -17.87 -9.37 19.74
N GLY A 355 -17.90 -8.76 18.55
CA GLY A 355 -17.93 -7.30 18.38
C GLY A 355 -16.59 -6.64 18.11
N HIS A 356 -15.51 -7.40 18.00
CA HIS A 356 -14.19 -6.87 17.69
C HIS A 356 -13.96 -6.74 16.18
N LYS A 357 -12.85 -6.06 15.79
CA LYS A 357 -12.29 -6.11 14.44
C LYS A 357 -10.90 -6.73 14.48
N VAL A 358 -10.53 -7.44 13.42
CA VAL A 358 -9.21 -8.04 13.29
C VAL A 358 -8.56 -7.54 12.01
N TRP A 359 -7.61 -6.65 12.18
CA TRP A 359 -6.74 -6.10 11.16
C TRP A 359 -5.53 -7.00 10.95
N TRP A 360 -4.59 -6.57 10.14
CA TRP A 360 -3.26 -7.18 10.06
C TRP A 360 -2.18 -6.14 9.74
N TYR A 361 -0.92 -6.51 9.97
CA TYR A 361 0.22 -5.66 9.61
C TYR A 361 1.38 -6.46 9.02
N ILE A 362 2.27 -5.73 8.33
CA ILE A 362 3.63 -6.12 7.99
C ILE A 362 4.62 -5.10 8.56
N CYS A 363 5.86 -5.49 8.74
CA CYS A 363 6.98 -4.62 9.12
C CYS A 363 8.29 -5.25 8.64
N CYS A 364 9.36 -5.21 9.43
CA CYS A 364 10.56 -6.03 9.23
C CYS A 364 10.27 -7.55 9.18
N GLY A 365 9.07 -7.95 9.36
CA GLY A 365 8.50 -9.28 9.21
C GLY A 365 7.03 -9.20 8.75
N PRO A 366 6.45 -10.33 8.32
CA PRO A 366 7.10 -11.63 8.14
C PRO A 366 8.05 -11.66 6.94
N HIS A 367 9.03 -12.57 6.98
CA HIS A 367 9.90 -12.82 5.84
C HIS A 367 9.28 -13.78 4.83
N ALA A 368 9.89 -13.85 3.65
CA ALA A 368 9.51 -14.85 2.65
C ALA A 368 9.39 -16.26 3.30
N PRO A 369 8.35 -17.05 2.93
CA PRO A 369 7.51 -16.90 1.74
C PRO A 369 6.25 -16.04 1.91
N TYR A 370 6.07 -15.31 3.01
CA TYR A 370 5.01 -14.31 3.13
C TYR A 370 5.32 -13.09 2.27
N ALA A 371 4.27 -12.45 1.74
CA ALA A 371 4.42 -11.19 1.02
C ALA A 371 4.92 -10.07 1.94
N ASN A 372 5.86 -9.27 1.45
CA ASN A 372 6.34 -8.07 2.10
C ASN A 372 6.79 -7.04 1.05
N MET A 373 7.12 -5.83 1.48
CA MET A 373 7.39 -4.69 0.61
C MET A 373 8.81 -4.14 0.80
N PHE A 374 9.81 -5.02 0.92
CA PHE A 374 11.23 -4.63 0.86
C PHE A 374 11.64 -4.32 -0.59
N VAL A 375 12.70 -3.54 -0.78
CA VAL A 375 13.21 -3.19 -2.11
C VAL A 375 13.57 -4.43 -2.94
N GLU A 376 14.09 -5.48 -2.30
CA GLU A 376 14.48 -6.73 -2.94
C GLU A 376 13.34 -7.75 -3.09
N CYS A 377 12.16 -7.49 -2.54
CA CYS A 377 10.97 -8.28 -2.83
C CYS A 377 10.47 -8.02 -4.25
N PRO A 378 9.86 -9.00 -4.92
CA PRO A 378 9.10 -8.72 -6.13
C PRO A 378 8.04 -7.64 -5.84
N PRO A 379 8.03 -6.49 -6.53
CA PRO A 379 7.10 -5.40 -6.22
C PRO A 379 5.62 -5.81 -6.25
N ILE A 380 5.27 -6.78 -7.09
CA ILE A 380 3.92 -7.36 -7.18
C ILE A 380 3.42 -7.96 -5.84
N GLU A 381 4.31 -8.25 -4.89
CA GLU A 381 3.91 -8.73 -3.57
C GLU A 381 3.03 -7.72 -2.83
N GLY A 382 3.29 -6.42 -3.01
CA GLY A 382 2.44 -5.36 -2.47
C GLY A 382 1.02 -5.43 -3.04
N ARG A 383 0.89 -5.61 -4.36
CA ARG A 383 -0.40 -5.75 -5.03
C ARG A 383 -1.14 -7.03 -4.62
N VAL A 384 -0.45 -8.16 -4.54
CA VAL A 384 -1.04 -9.43 -4.08
C VAL A 384 -1.52 -9.33 -2.64
N LEU A 385 -0.72 -8.73 -1.74
CA LEU A 385 -1.07 -8.56 -0.33
C LEU A 385 -2.34 -7.72 -0.16
N MET A 386 -2.35 -6.53 -0.77
CA MET A 386 -3.46 -5.57 -0.61
C MET A 386 -4.69 -5.94 -1.42
N GLY A 387 -4.53 -6.68 -2.53
CA GLY A 387 -5.60 -7.18 -3.39
C GLY A 387 -6.03 -8.61 -3.03
N ALA A 388 -5.45 -9.59 -3.70
CA ALA A 388 -5.89 -11.00 -3.65
C ALA A 388 -5.90 -11.59 -2.23
N GLN A 389 -4.85 -11.37 -1.42
CA GLN A 389 -4.80 -11.89 -0.05
C GLN A 389 -5.86 -11.21 0.83
N THR A 390 -6.07 -9.89 0.67
CA THR A 390 -7.11 -9.15 1.41
C THR A 390 -8.52 -9.60 1.00
N VAL A 391 -8.78 -9.84 -0.27
CA VAL A 391 -10.08 -10.37 -0.74
C VAL A 391 -10.38 -11.72 -0.12
N ARG A 392 -9.39 -12.62 -0.06
CA ARG A 392 -9.57 -13.98 0.43
C ARG A 392 -9.65 -14.07 1.94
N GLU A 393 -8.71 -13.45 2.65
CA GLU A 393 -8.58 -13.57 4.11
C GLU A 393 -9.48 -12.61 4.89
N ARG A 394 -9.94 -11.52 4.24
CA ARG A 394 -10.91 -10.55 4.77
C ARG A 394 -10.51 -9.90 6.10
N PRO A 395 -9.31 -9.33 6.22
CA PRO A 395 -9.00 -8.49 7.38
C PRO A 395 -9.93 -7.27 7.42
N ASP A 396 -10.13 -6.71 8.59
CA ASP A 396 -10.95 -5.50 8.78
C ASP A 396 -10.16 -4.20 8.54
N GLY A 397 -8.82 -4.29 8.37
CA GLY A 397 -7.94 -3.17 8.08
C GLY A 397 -6.49 -3.60 7.95
N PHE A 398 -5.64 -2.65 7.58
CA PHE A 398 -4.20 -2.82 7.41
C PHE A 398 -3.44 -1.76 8.19
N LEU A 399 -2.40 -2.17 8.91
CA LEU A 399 -1.49 -1.26 9.60
C LEU A 399 -0.08 -1.40 9.03
N TYR A 400 0.58 -0.25 8.83
CA TYR A 400 2.02 -0.20 8.58
C TYR A 400 2.66 0.90 9.42
N TYR A 401 3.64 0.51 10.21
CA TYR A 401 4.14 1.33 11.30
C TYR A 401 4.75 2.67 10.85
N HIS A 402 5.34 2.76 9.63
CA HIS A 402 5.94 3.98 9.13
C HIS A 402 6.27 3.91 7.63
N ILE A 403 6.28 5.04 6.91
CA ILE A 403 6.68 5.11 5.50
C ILE A 403 7.77 6.15 5.20
N THR A 404 8.31 6.81 6.23
CA THR A 404 9.34 7.85 6.11
C THR A 404 10.58 7.60 6.98
N LEU A 405 10.86 6.33 7.31
CA LEU A 405 12.08 5.94 8.02
C LEU A 405 13.28 5.86 7.06
N TRP A 406 13.50 6.91 6.32
CA TRP A 406 14.57 6.99 5.33
C TRP A 406 15.94 6.84 5.97
N GLY A 407 16.84 6.06 5.35
CA GLY A 407 18.19 5.77 5.85
C GLY A 407 19.15 6.96 5.83
N GLY A 408 18.74 8.03 5.21
CA GLY A 408 19.37 9.34 5.16
C GLY A 408 18.51 10.20 4.25
N LEU A 409 18.43 11.50 4.52
CA LEU A 409 17.68 12.39 3.66
C LEU A 409 18.62 13.14 2.75
N LYS A 410 18.70 12.69 1.51
CA LYS A 410 19.25 13.45 0.40
C LYS A 410 18.22 13.43 -0.71
N CYS A 411 17.71 14.59 -1.12
CA CYS A 411 16.77 14.67 -2.23
C CYS A 411 17.35 14.02 -3.48
N ILE A 412 16.51 13.31 -4.22
CA ILE A 412 16.90 12.73 -5.51
C ILE A 412 16.81 13.84 -6.56
N GLU A 413 17.95 14.35 -6.97
CA GLU A 413 18.07 15.42 -7.97
C GLU A 413 18.64 14.91 -9.29
N THR A 414 19.21 13.71 -9.29
CA THR A 414 19.87 13.09 -10.43
C THR A 414 19.52 11.60 -10.52
N GLY A 415 19.76 10.98 -11.68
CA GLY A 415 19.52 9.56 -11.90
C GLY A 415 19.97 9.09 -13.28
N PRO A 416 19.58 7.89 -13.70
CA PRO A 416 18.66 6.96 -13.03
C PRO A 416 19.29 6.23 -11.82
N PHE A 417 20.63 6.15 -11.71
CA PHE A 417 21.33 5.61 -10.55
C PHE A 417 21.39 6.68 -9.47
N THR A 418 20.57 6.51 -8.42
CA THR A 418 20.39 7.53 -7.39
C THR A 418 21.33 7.34 -6.21
N GLU A 419 21.57 8.41 -5.44
CA GLU A 419 22.25 8.33 -4.15
C GLU A 419 21.30 8.05 -2.98
N TRP A 420 20.03 7.75 -3.28
CA TRP A 420 19.05 7.38 -2.25
C TRP A 420 19.44 6.08 -1.56
N LYS A 421 19.45 6.09 -0.24
CA LYS A 421 19.82 4.91 0.54
C LYS A 421 18.63 3.96 0.65
N ALA A 422 18.77 2.76 0.10
CA ALA A 422 17.80 1.70 0.26
C ALA A 422 17.68 1.26 1.74
N GLN A 423 18.79 1.20 2.46
CA GLN A 423 18.80 0.83 3.87
C GLN A 423 18.01 1.83 4.71
N SER A 424 17.07 1.32 5.50
CA SER A 424 16.16 2.10 6.33
C SER A 424 16.16 1.59 7.79
N TRP A 425 15.02 1.21 8.32
CA TRP A 425 14.90 0.74 9.68
C TRP A 425 15.65 -0.59 9.92
N ALA A 426 16.34 -0.70 11.06
CA ALA A 426 16.99 -1.94 11.54
C ALA A 426 17.85 -2.67 10.48
N THR A 427 18.45 -1.94 9.54
CA THR A 427 19.27 -2.46 8.43
C THR A 427 18.51 -3.08 7.25
N TYR A 428 17.18 -3.16 7.29
CA TYR A 428 16.37 -3.61 6.16
C TYR A 428 16.33 -2.60 5.02
N ASN A 429 16.17 -3.08 3.79
CA ASN A 429 16.12 -2.20 2.63
C ASN A 429 14.66 -1.86 2.30
N GLY A 430 14.28 -0.61 2.59
CA GLY A 430 12.94 -0.07 2.32
C GLY A 430 11.88 -0.41 3.36
N ASP A 431 12.21 -1.09 4.46
CA ASP A 431 11.28 -1.26 5.58
C ASP A 431 11.02 0.09 6.25
N GLY A 432 9.75 0.42 6.48
CA GLY A 432 9.36 1.74 6.97
C GLY A 432 9.64 2.90 6.00
N SER A 433 9.91 2.62 4.71
CA SER A 433 10.30 3.61 3.71
C SER A 433 9.70 3.26 2.35
N TRP A 434 8.49 3.78 2.06
CA TRP A 434 7.78 3.54 0.80
C TRP A 434 7.76 4.74 -0.14
N THR A 435 8.25 5.87 0.33
CA THR A 435 8.32 7.12 -0.41
C THR A 435 9.75 7.61 -0.52
N CYS A 436 10.04 8.38 -1.55
CA CYS A 436 11.29 9.10 -1.71
C CYS A 436 11.02 10.62 -1.78
N VAL A 437 12.08 11.39 -1.82
CA VAL A 437 12.03 12.85 -1.86
C VAL A 437 12.79 13.34 -3.08
N GLY A 438 12.11 14.07 -3.92
CA GLY A 438 12.66 14.67 -5.13
C GLY A 438 13.22 16.07 -4.91
N PRO A 439 13.52 16.77 -6.02
CA PRO A 439 14.04 18.12 -5.96
C PRO A 439 13.12 19.02 -5.11
N ASP A 440 13.75 19.93 -4.37
CA ASP A 440 13.05 20.90 -3.51
C ASP A 440 12.09 20.27 -2.47
N GLY A 441 12.17 18.96 -2.21
CA GLY A 441 11.37 18.28 -1.20
C GLY A 441 10.00 17.76 -1.68
N ILE A 442 9.76 17.72 -2.98
CA ILE A 442 8.52 17.14 -3.53
C ILE A 442 8.45 15.63 -3.30
N PRO A 443 7.25 15.05 -3.14
CA PRO A 443 7.12 13.61 -3.00
C PRO A 443 7.48 12.87 -4.30
N LEU A 444 8.17 11.75 -4.16
CA LEU A 444 8.37 10.79 -5.22
C LEU A 444 7.84 9.42 -4.80
N PRO A 445 7.07 8.74 -5.65
CA PRO A 445 6.60 7.40 -5.39
C PRO A 445 7.73 6.38 -5.58
N THR A 446 7.49 5.19 -5.03
CA THR A 446 8.28 4.00 -5.33
C THR A 446 7.40 2.98 -6.07
N ILE A 447 8.02 2.06 -6.80
CA ILE A 447 7.29 0.95 -7.43
C ILE A 447 6.51 0.13 -6.39
N ARG A 448 7.01 0.03 -5.17
CA ARG A 448 6.34 -0.65 -4.05
C ARG A 448 5.04 0.06 -3.64
N LEU A 449 5.08 1.39 -3.58
CA LEU A 449 3.91 2.21 -3.25
C LEU A 449 2.86 2.16 -4.38
N GLU A 450 3.29 2.12 -5.66
CA GLU A 450 2.38 1.89 -6.79
C GLU A 450 1.64 0.55 -6.63
N ASN A 451 2.38 -0.54 -6.39
CA ASN A 451 1.79 -1.87 -6.22
C ASN A 451 0.89 -1.98 -4.97
N TYR A 452 1.19 -1.21 -3.90
CA TYR A 452 0.31 -1.11 -2.74
C TYR A 452 -1.05 -0.50 -3.14
N ARG A 453 -1.07 0.62 -3.87
CA ARG A 453 -2.29 1.27 -4.37
C ARG A 453 -3.06 0.35 -5.30
N ASP A 454 -2.38 -0.20 -6.32
CA ASP A 454 -3.00 -1.05 -7.33
C ASP A 454 -3.68 -2.28 -6.68
N GLY A 455 -3.12 -2.82 -5.58
CA GLY A 455 -3.76 -3.88 -4.80
C GLY A 455 -5.06 -3.43 -4.12
N LEU A 456 -5.13 -2.21 -3.61
CA LEU A 456 -6.37 -1.63 -3.05
C LEU A 456 -7.40 -1.36 -4.16
N GLU A 457 -6.97 -0.97 -5.34
CA GLU A 457 -7.84 -0.80 -6.49
C GLU A 457 -8.41 -2.14 -6.98
N ASP A 458 -7.62 -3.22 -6.98
CA ASP A 458 -8.12 -4.60 -7.21
C ASP A 458 -9.15 -5.01 -6.14
N LEU A 459 -8.96 -4.62 -4.88
CA LEU A 459 -9.92 -4.85 -3.80
C LEU A 459 -11.24 -4.08 -4.02
N TRP A 460 -11.20 -2.87 -4.60
CA TRP A 460 -12.40 -2.14 -5.00
C TRP A 460 -13.23 -2.94 -5.99
N TYR A 461 -12.60 -3.56 -7.01
CA TYR A 461 -13.30 -4.42 -7.98
C TYR A 461 -14.01 -5.57 -7.26
N ALA A 462 -13.32 -6.26 -6.37
CA ALA A 462 -13.91 -7.34 -5.60
C ALA A 462 -15.11 -6.87 -4.74
N LYS A 463 -15.01 -5.71 -4.09
CA LYS A 463 -16.11 -5.15 -3.29
C LYS A 463 -17.31 -4.74 -4.14
N ILE A 464 -17.09 -4.13 -5.30
CA ILE A 464 -18.15 -3.80 -6.23
C ILE A 464 -18.84 -5.08 -6.70
N LEU A 465 -18.07 -6.11 -7.10
CA LEU A 465 -18.63 -7.39 -7.52
C LEU A 465 -19.39 -8.09 -6.39
N GLU A 466 -18.88 -8.05 -5.15
CA GLU A 466 -19.58 -8.63 -3.98
C GLU A 466 -20.92 -7.94 -3.72
N GLN A 467 -20.99 -6.61 -3.83
CA GLN A 467 -22.23 -5.87 -3.74
C GLN A 467 -23.19 -6.26 -4.87
N LYS A 468 -22.71 -6.31 -6.10
CA LYS A 468 -23.50 -6.67 -7.28
C LYS A 468 -24.00 -8.12 -7.21
N LEU A 469 -23.19 -9.05 -6.71
CA LEU A 469 -23.61 -10.44 -6.48
C LEU A 469 -24.81 -10.50 -5.53
N LYS A 470 -24.78 -9.77 -4.42
CA LYS A 470 -25.91 -9.67 -3.48
C LYS A 470 -27.16 -9.08 -4.14
N GLU A 471 -27.00 -8.06 -4.99
CA GLU A 471 -28.12 -7.44 -5.72
C GLU A 471 -28.76 -8.41 -6.73
N VAL A 472 -27.93 -9.21 -7.44
CA VAL A 472 -28.42 -10.23 -8.39
C VAL A 472 -29.10 -11.38 -7.66
N GLU A 473 -28.50 -11.93 -6.59
CA GLU A 473 -29.09 -13.01 -5.77
C GLU A 473 -30.44 -12.61 -5.16
N ASN A 474 -30.62 -11.33 -4.83
CA ASN A 474 -31.86 -10.78 -4.30
C ASN A 474 -32.85 -10.31 -5.39
N GLY A 475 -32.56 -10.54 -6.67
CA GLY A 475 -33.40 -10.17 -7.80
C GLY A 475 -33.52 -8.66 -8.06
N LYS A 476 -32.62 -7.84 -7.48
CA LYS A 476 -32.61 -6.38 -7.65
C LYS A 476 -31.94 -5.95 -8.96
N CYS A 477 -31.02 -6.75 -9.46
CA CYS A 477 -30.30 -6.55 -10.72
C CYS A 477 -30.41 -7.76 -11.63
N LYS A 478 -30.31 -7.54 -12.94
CA LYS A 478 -30.23 -8.59 -13.96
C LYS A 478 -28.83 -8.58 -14.59
N VAL A 479 -28.41 -9.72 -15.07
CA VAL A 479 -27.16 -9.86 -15.84
C VAL A 479 -27.48 -10.03 -17.34
N LYS A 480 -26.49 -9.75 -18.18
CA LYS A 480 -26.61 -9.90 -19.66
C LYS A 480 -26.60 -11.38 -20.08
N SER A 481 -25.91 -12.22 -19.30
CA SER A 481 -25.75 -13.67 -19.51
C SER A 481 -26.74 -14.48 -18.65
N ASP A 482 -26.57 -15.82 -18.67
CA ASP A 482 -27.31 -16.71 -17.73
C ASP A 482 -26.97 -16.39 -16.28
N GLY A 483 -27.99 -16.09 -15.47
CA GLY A 483 -27.83 -15.63 -14.09
C GLY A 483 -27.18 -16.66 -13.18
N CYS A 484 -27.46 -17.97 -13.35
CA CYS A 484 -26.87 -19.01 -12.54
C CYS A 484 -25.39 -19.21 -12.86
N ALA A 485 -25.03 -19.16 -14.15
CA ALA A 485 -23.65 -19.26 -14.59
C ALA A 485 -22.84 -18.04 -14.13
N TRP A 486 -23.42 -16.83 -14.22
CA TRP A 486 -22.78 -15.61 -13.73
C TRP A 486 -22.53 -15.64 -12.23
N ILE A 487 -23.53 -16.04 -11.40
CA ILE A 487 -23.40 -16.19 -9.94
C ILE A 487 -22.25 -17.15 -9.59
N SER A 488 -22.16 -18.29 -10.32
CA SER A 488 -21.09 -19.26 -10.09
C SER A 488 -19.69 -18.67 -10.39
N ARG A 489 -19.54 -17.95 -11.51
CA ARG A 489 -18.30 -17.27 -11.90
C ARG A 489 -17.95 -16.17 -10.89
N ALA A 490 -18.91 -15.34 -10.48
CA ALA A 490 -18.70 -14.27 -9.50
C ALA A 490 -18.20 -14.82 -8.15
N LYS A 491 -18.81 -15.91 -7.65
CA LYS A 491 -18.36 -16.59 -6.43
C LYS A 491 -16.94 -17.16 -6.58
N ALA A 492 -16.62 -17.75 -7.72
CA ALA A 492 -15.29 -18.29 -7.99
C ALA A 492 -14.23 -17.16 -8.05
N ALA A 493 -14.53 -16.04 -8.71
CA ALA A 493 -13.63 -14.89 -8.78
C ALA A 493 -13.39 -14.26 -7.39
N LEU A 494 -14.45 -14.12 -6.57
CA LEU A 494 -14.36 -13.61 -5.20
C LEU A 494 -13.68 -14.58 -4.21
N ALA A 495 -13.63 -15.87 -4.51
CA ALA A 495 -12.86 -16.85 -3.75
C ALA A 495 -11.35 -16.77 -4.03
N VAL A 496 -10.94 -15.97 -4.97
CA VAL A 496 -9.57 -15.84 -5.53
C VAL A 496 -9.05 -17.17 -6.09
N PRO A 497 -8.87 -17.29 -7.40
CA PRO A 497 -8.43 -18.53 -8.03
C PRO A 497 -7.10 -19.05 -7.47
N ARG A 498 -6.95 -20.37 -7.43
CA ARG A 498 -5.75 -21.02 -6.88
C ARG A 498 -4.46 -20.59 -7.57
N GLU A 499 -4.52 -20.32 -8.88
CA GLU A 499 -3.37 -19.82 -9.66
C GLU A 499 -2.91 -18.42 -9.25
N VAL A 500 -3.77 -17.65 -8.58
CA VAL A 500 -3.42 -16.34 -7.99
C VAL A 500 -2.94 -16.52 -6.57
N MET A 501 -3.69 -17.27 -5.75
CA MET A 501 -3.36 -17.50 -4.36
C MET A 501 -3.93 -18.84 -3.86
N GLU A 502 -3.08 -19.69 -3.30
CA GLU A 502 -3.51 -20.89 -2.58
C GLU A 502 -3.47 -20.68 -1.07
N THR A 503 -2.44 -20.04 -0.56
CA THR A 503 -2.25 -19.70 0.87
C THR A 503 -1.53 -18.36 1.00
N MET A 504 -1.41 -17.85 2.23
CA MET A 504 -0.62 -16.63 2.52
C MET A 504 0.87 -16.76 2.14
N THR A 505 1.36 -17.98 1.94
CA THR A 505 2.76 -18.29 1.59
C THR A 505 2.93 -18.93 0.22
N ASN A 506 1.81 -19.19 -0.45
CA ASN A 506 1.79 -19.77 -1.80
C ASN A 506 0.83 -18.95 -2.68
N TYR A 507 1.40 -18.03 -3.43
CA TYR A 507 0.70 -17.08 -4.30
C TYR A 507 1.58 -16.74 -5.52
N THR A 508 0.96 -16.17 -6.54
CA THR A 508 1.64 -15.87 -7.80
C THR A 508 2.60 -14.68 -7.67
N ASP A 509 3.72 -14.75 -8.36
CA ASP A 509 4.57 -13.64 -8.75
C ASP A 509 4.48 -13.34 -10.27
N ASP A 510 3.55 -14.02 -10.96
CA ASP A 510 3.26 -13.82 -12.37
C ASP A 510 2.19 -12.71 -12.53
N PRO A 511 2.53 -11.55 -13.09
CA PRO A 511 1.56 -10.48 -13.31
C PRO A 511 0.43 -10.89 -14.27
N VAL A 512 0.68 -11.83 -15.20
CA VAL A 512 -0.35 -12.27 -16.14
C VAL A 512 -1.49 -13.01 -15.43
N ALA A 513 -1.17 -13.85 -14.44
CA ALA A 513 -2.19 -14.54 -13.64
C ALA A 513 -3.03 -13.54 -12.83
N LEU A 514 -2.38 -12.53 -12.22
CA LEU A 514 -3.05 -11.51 -11.44
C LEU A 514 -3.96 -10.62 -12.31
N TYR A 515 -3.47 -10.16 -13.46
CA TYR A 515 -4.27 -9.36 -14.39
C TYR A 515 -5.46 -10.14 -14.97
N ARG A 516 -5.31 -11.43 -15.25
CA ARG A 516 -6.41 -12.29 -15.70
C ARG A 516 -7.52 -12.35 -14.65
N TRP A 517 -7.17 -12.52 -13.39
CA TRP A 517 -8.13 -12.49 -12.29
C TRP A 517 -8.84 -11.14 -12.19
N ARG A 518 -8.09 -10.03 -12.25
CA ARG A 518 -8.63 -8.68 -12.22
C ARG A 518 -9.56 -8.39 -13.41
N ASP A 519 -9.18 -8.83 -14.62
CA ASP A 519 -10.00 -8.69 -15.81
C ASP A 519 -11.32 -9.46 -15.68
N GLU A 520 -11.31 -10.66 -15.08
CA GLU A 520 -12.52 -11.43 -14.80
C GLU A 520 -13.45 -10.69 -13.82
N LEU A 521 -12.91 -10.05 -12.77
CA LEU A 521 -13.71 -9.20 -11.88
C LEU A 521 -14.37 -8.05 -12.65
N ALA A 522 -13.61 -7.38 -13.52
CA ALA A 522 -14.12 -6.28 -14.34
C ALA A 522 -15.22 -6.74 -15.31
N ASP A 523 -14.99 -7.83 -16.01
CA ASP A 523 -15.95 -8.38 -16.98
C ASP A 523 -17.26 -8.77 -16.31
N LEU A 524 -17.19 -9.40 -15.13
CA LEU A 524 -18.37 -9.75 -14.34
C LEU A 524 -19.14 -8.49 -13.88
N ILE A 525 -18.47 -7.41 -13.52
CA ILE A 525 -19.13 -6.15 -13.16
C ILE A 525 -19.82 -5.54 -14.40
N GLU A 526 -19.16 -5.55 -15.57
CA GLU A 526 -19.70 -5.00 -16.82
C GLU A 526 -20.85 -5.85 -17.41
N GLU A 527 -21.00 -7.11 -17.02
CA GLU A 527 -22.14 -7.95 -17.43
C GLU A 527 -23.47 -7.58 -16.75
N ILE A 528 -23.47 -6.73 -15.73
CA ILE A 528 -24.69 -6.28 -15.03
C ILE A 528 -25.45 -5.22 -15.88
N LYS A 529 -26.80 -5.33 -15.84
CA LYS A 529 -27.72 -4.42 -16.53
C LYS A 529 -28.28 -3.35 -15.59
#